data_f2521edd1959b87386ce41463eb6bd62
#
_entry.id   f2521edd1959b87386ce41463eb6bd62
#
_cell.length_a   1.000
_cell.length_b   1.000
_cell.length_c   1.000
_cell.angle_alpha   90.00
_cell.angle_beta   90.00
_cell.angle_gamma   90.00
#
_symmetry.space_group_name_H-M   'P 1'
#
loop_
_entity.id
_entity.type
_entity.pdbx_description
1 polymer ?
#
loop_
_entity_poly.entity_id
_entity_poly.type
_entity_poly.pdbx_seq_one_letter_code
_entity_poly.pdbx_strand_id
1 'polypeptide(L)'
;MKQIVISAVNLRKGGTLTILRQCLAFLSEWAPGHDCQVTALVHKQELADYPNIQYIELPWAIDGWGKRLWCEYVTMGKISRELGSIDLWLSLHDTTPRVQAHRQAVYCQTSFPFLRWRLRDFRFDKKIPLFAMFTRFAYQIGIRRNRYLIVQQQWLREGFSKMFGLSEDRFIVAPPQREQLPPKESTIPSDSHQFTFLFAATADAHKNFELLTEATRILEQRVGVGTFRTVLTIDGTENKYAQWLHSTWGNVSSLDFAGFMSRDKLQDTYASTDCLVFPSRIETWGLPISEYLPYNRPMLLSDLPFAHETAAGASAVGFFDPSSAVALADAMERVLRGDHTQLQPVPQRPLQAPSARSWAELFELLLSSNGATQSNSFTQPTP
;
A
#
# COMPACT_ATOMS: atom_id res chain seq x y z
N MET A 1 -29.61 -5.25 -17.50
CA MET A 1 -28.17 -5.54 -17.35
C MET A 1 -27.45 -4.24 -17.00
N LYS A 2 -26.74 -4.17 -15.87
CA LYS A 2 -25.97 -3.00 -15.42
C LYS A 2 -24.62 -2.96 -16.13
N GLN A 3 -24.18 -1.76 -16.53
CA GLN A 3 -22.87 -1.55 -17.15
C GLN A 3 -21.86 -1.03 -16.12
N ILE A 4 -20.80 -1.78 -15.90
CA ILE A 4 -19.67 -1.41 -15.03
C ILE A 4 -18.45 -1.15 -15.88
N VAL A 5 -17.79 0.00 -15.69
CA VAL A 5 -16.56 0.33 -16.38
C VAL A 5 -15.43 0.50 -15.36
N ILE A 6 -14.34 -0.22 -15.57
CA ILE A 6 -13.12 -0.14 -14.76
C ILE A 6 -12.04 0.56 -15.58
N SER A 7 -11.50 1.69 -15.12
CA SER A 7 -10.38 2.34 -15.80
C SER A 7 -9.08 2.19 -15.01
N ALA A 8 -8.04 1.61 -15.66
CA ALA A 8 -6.80 1.16 -15.02
C ALA A 8 -5.57 1.26 -15.95
N VAL A 9 -5.54 2.22 -16.87
CA VAL A 9 -4.56 2.31 -17.96
C VAL A 9 -3.09 2.43 -17.52
N ASN A 10 -2.80 2.80 -16.28
CA ASN A 10 -1.44 2.92 -15.74
C ASN A 10 -1.05 1.80 -14.75
N LEU A 11 -1.94 0.87 -14.45
CA LEU A 11 -1.69 -0.22 -13.49
C LEU A 11 -0.95 -1.37 -14.19
N ARG A 12 0.38 -1.32 -14.21
CA ARG A 12 1.22 -2.24 -15.00
C ARG A 12 2.18 -3.11 -14.18
N LYS A 13 2.46 -2.75 -12.93
CA LYS A 13 3.45 -3.44 -12.09
C LYS A 13 3.19 -3.23 -10.61
N GLY A 14 3.80 -4.09 -9.79
CA GLY A 14 3.75 -3.98 -8.33
C GLY A 14 2.34 -4.08 -7.75
N GLY A 15 2.14 -3.51 -6.57
CA GLY A 15 0.86 -3.59 -5.83
C GLY A 15 -0.35 -3.05 -6.59
N THR A 16 -0.16 -2.04 -7.45
CA THR A 16 -1.26 -1.49 -8.25
C THR A 16 -1.77 -2.48 -9.30
N LEU A 17 -0.88 -3.24 -9.95
CA LEU A 17 -1.27 -4.32 -10.87
C LEU A 17 -1.99 -5.46 -10.10
N THR A 18 -1.55 -5.76 -8.89
CA THR A 18 -2.22 -6.75 -8.04
C THR A 18 -3.67 -6.35 -7.75
N ILE A 19 -3.93 -5.08 -7.44
CA ILE A 19 -5.29 -4.56 -7.23
C ILE A 19 -6.13 -4.68 -8.50
N LEU A 20 -5.59 -4.35 -9.67
CA LEU A 20 -6.29 -4.54 -10.95
C LEU A 20 -6.67 -6.00 -11.16
N ARG A 21 -5.71 -6.92 -10.98
CA ARG A 21 -5.94 -8.37 -11.15
C ARG A 21 -7.01 -8.89 -10.20
N GLN A 22 -6.95 -8.51 -8.94
CA GLN A 22 -7.95 -8.92 -7.94
C GLN A 22 -9.34 -8.38 -8.27
N CYS A 23 -9.44 -7.10 -8.68
CA CYS A 23 -10.70 -6.49 -9.07
C CYS A 23 -11.33 -7.21 -10.28
N LEU A 24 -10.53 -7.45 -11.34
CA LEU A 24 -11.04 -8.08 -12.56
C LEU A 24 -11.31 -9.58 -12.36
N ALA A 25 -10.50 -10.31 -11.61
CA ALA A 25 -10.76 -11.70 -11.23
C ALA A 25 -12.10 -11.83 -10.51
N PHE A 26 -12.32 -10.99 -9.49
CA PHE A 26 -13.59 -10.95 -8.78
C PHE A 26 -14.76 -10.65 -9.73
N LEU A 27 -14.66 -9.59 -10.55
CA LEU A 27 -15.75 -9.20 -11.45
C LEU A 27 -16.05 -10.24 -12.53
N SER A 28 -15.04 -10.96 -12.99
CA SER A 28 -15.24 -12.01 -14.01
C SER A 28 -16.12 -13.16 -13.54
N GLU A 29 -16.08 -13.45 -12.24
CA GLU A 29 -16.91 -14.48 -11.60
C GLU A 29 -18.25 -13.94 -11.10
N TRP A 30 -18.23 -12.74 -10.53
CA TRP A 30 -19.37 -12.12 -9.87
C TRP A 30 -20.39 -11.53 -10.85
N ALA A 31 -19.94 -10.86 -11.91
CA ALA A 31 -20.80 -10.07 -12.79
C ALA A 31 -21.87 -10.90 -13.53
N PRO A 32 -21.58 -12.12 -14.04
CA PRO A 32 -22.60 -12.94 -14.71
C PRO A 32 -23.80 -13.27 -13.82
N GLY A 33 -23.56 -13.55 -12.53
CA GLY A 33 -24.62 -13.86 -11.57
C GLY A 33 -25.44 -12.64 -11.09
N HIS A 34 -25.02 -11.41 -11.45
CA HIS A 34 -25.62 -10.15 -10.94
C HIS A 34 -26.19 -9.27 -12.06
N ASP A 35 -26.42 -9.83 -13.24
CA ASP A 35 -26.91 -9.10 -14.43
C ASP A 35 -26.06 -7.86 -14.76
N CYS A 36 -24.72 -8.02 -14.67
CA CYS A 36 -23.75 -6.98 -14.93
C CYS A 36 -22.87 -7.31 -16.14
N GLN A 37 -22.57 -6.28 -16.95
CA GLN A 37 -21.56 -6.32 -18.00
C GLN A 37 -20.37 -5.47 -17.57
N VAL A 38 -19.16 -5.97 -17.77
CA VAL A 38 -17.92 -5.31 -17.33
C VAL A 38 -17.07 -4.94 -18.53
N THR A 39 -16.66 -3.67 -18.60
CA THR A 39 -15.68 -3.18 -19.57
C THR A 39 -14.46 -2.64 -18.82
N ALA A 40 -13.26 -3.12 -19.14
CA ALA A 40 -12.01 -2.71 -18.55
C ALA A 40 -11.15 -1.91 -19.54
N LEU A 41 -10.82 -0.66 -19.20
CA LEU A 41 -9.85 0.17 -19.92
C LEU A 41 -8.49 -0.06 -19.31
N VAL A 42 -7.60 -0.73 -20.03
CA VAL A 42 -6.31 -1.20 -19.52
C VAL A 42 -5.15 -0.73 -20.43
N HIS A 43 -3.93 -0.85 -19.94
CA HIS A 43 -2.75 -0.66 -20.78
C HIS A 43 -2.69 -1.74 -21.87
N LYS A 44 -2.73 -3.01 -21.43
CA LYS A 44 -2.78 -4.21 -22.27
C LYS A 44 -3.56 -5.30 -21.54
N GLN A 45 -4.39 -6.03 -22.25
CA GLN A 45 -5.21 -7.13 -21.74
C GLN A 45 -4.35 -8.21 -21.09
N GLU A 46 -3.22 -8.57 -21.70
CA GLU A 46 -2.31 -9.61 -21.22
C GLU A 46 -1.86 -9.45 -19.75
N LEU A 47 -1.92 -8.24 -19.20
CA LEU A 47 -1.55 -7.97 -17.81
C LEU A 47 -2.58 -8.48 -16.79
N ALA A 48 -3.85 -8.58 -17.22
CA ALA A 48 -4.96 -8.99 -16.36
C ALA A 48 -6.11 -9.52 -17.24
N ASP A 49 -5.90 -10.68 -17.88
CA ASP A 49 -6.86 -11.30 -18.78
C ASP A 49 -7.76 -12.28 -18.02
N TYR A 50 -9.06 -11.97 -17.99
CA TYR A 50 -10.08 -12.76 -17.31
C TYR A 50 -11.32 -12.93 -18.21
N PRO A 51 -12.06 -14.05 -18.10
CA PRO A 51 -13.28 -14.25 -18.86
C PRO A 51 -14.39 -13.27 -18.45
N ASN A 52 -15.41 -13.14 -19.29
CA ASN A 52 -16.59 -12.29 -19.04
C ASN A 52 -16.30 -10.78 -18.90
N ILE A 53 -15.15 -10.32 -19.37
CA ILE A 53 -14.74 -8.91 -19.36
C ILE A 53 -14.46 -8.45 -20.78
N GLN A 54 -15.00 -7.30 -21.15
CA GLN A 54 -14.66 -6.63 -22.40
C GLN A 54 -13.45 -5.71 -22.16
N TYR A 55 -12.46 -5.75 -23.04
CA TYR A 55 -11.25 -4.95 -22.89
C TYR A 55 -11.15 -3.84 -23.94
N ILE A 56 -10.72 -2.68 -23.49
CA ILE A 56 -10.31 -1.55 -24.32
C ILE A 56 -8.85 -1.23 -23.97
N GLU A 57 -7.94 -1.51 -24.89
CA GLU A 57 -6.51 -1.27 -24.68
C GLU A 57 -6.14 0.16 -25.05
N LEU A 58 -5.41 0.84 -24.17
CA LEU A 58 -4.95 2.21 -24.34
C LEU A 58 -3.45 2.34 -24.00
N PRO A 59 -2.56 1.61 -24.70
CA PRO A 59 -1.13 1.56 -24.37
C PRO A 59 -0.45 2.92 -24.46
N TRP A 60 -0.89 3.78 -25.35
CA TRP A 60 -0.34 5.12 -25.57
C TRP A 60 -0.60 6.10 -24.40
N ALA A 61 -1.57 5.81 -23.55
CA ALA A 61 -1.98 6.70 -22.44
C ALA A 61 -0.86 6.99 -21.44
N ILE A 62 0.20 6.18 -21.42
CA ILE A 62 1.32 6.31 -20.48
C ILE A 62 2.58 6.92 -21.07
N ASP A 63 2.57 7.26 -22.35
CA ASP A 63 3.74 7.83 -23.06
C ASP A 63 3.96 9.31 -22.71
N GLY A 64 3.71 9.70 -21.50
CA GLY A 64 3.90 11.03 -20.95
C GLY A 64 2.64 11.64 -20.35
N TRP A 65 2.85 12.66 -19.53
CA TRP A 65 1.79 13.33 -18.80
C TRP A 65 0.69 13.96 -19.68
N GLY A 66 1.07 14.55 -20.81
CA GLY A 66 0.11 15.13 -21.75
C GLY A 66 -0.84 14.10 -22.33
N LYS A 67 -0.31 12.93 -22.76
CA LYS A 67 -1.12 11.82 -23.29
C LYS A 67 -2.02 11.24 -22.20
N ARG A 68 -1.51 11.15 -20.97
CA ARG A 68 -2.28 10.71 -19.83
C ARG A 68 -3.49 11.61 -19.54
N LEU A 69 -3.27 12.91 -19.47
CA LEU A 69 -4.36 13.89 -19.27
C LEU A 69 -5.35 13.84 -20.42
N TRP A 70 -4.87 13.76 -21.67
CA TRP A 70 -5.74 13.62 -22.83
C TRP A 70 -6.60 12.36 -22.75
N CYS A 71 -6.00 11.23 -22.35
CA CYS A 71 -6.75 9.98 -22.15
C CYS A 71 -7.88 10.15 -21.13
N GLU A 72 -7.60 10.70 -19.96
CA GLU A 72 -8.56 10.82 -18.87
C GLU A 72 -9.66 11.85 -19.13
N TYR A 73 -9.32 13.01 -19.73
CA TYR A 73 -10.28 14.11 -19.87
C TYR A 73 -10.97 14.19 -21.24
N VAL A 74 -10.42 13.52 -22.27
CA VAL A 74 -10.98 13.51 -23.62
C VAL A 74 -11.37 12.11 -24.07
N THR A 75 -10.42 11.17 -24.13
CA THR A 75 -10.65 9.82 -24.69
C THR A 75 -11.65 9.01 -23.85
N MET A 76 -11.48 8.96 -22.54
CA MET A 76 -12.43 8.25 -21.64
C MET A 76 -13.83 8.88 -21.70
N GLY A 77 -13.91 10.20 -21.86
CA GLY A 77 -15.18 10.89 -22.08
C GLY A 77 -15.85 10.51 -23.39
N LYS A 78 -15.08 10.27 -24.48
CA LYS A 78 -15.61 9.77 -25.76
C LYS A 78 -16.08 8.32 -25.60
N ILE A 79 -15.25 7.45 -25.05
CA ILE A 79 -15.60 6.05 -24.77
C ILE A 79 -16.86 5.94 -23.91
N SER A 80 -17.00 6.78 -22.87
CA SER A 80 -18.18 6.75 -22.01
C SER A 80 -19.48 7.08 -22.74
N ARG A 81 -19.43 7.95 -23.78
CA ARG A 81 -20.60 8.24 -24.63
C ARG A 81 -20.91 7.12 -25.60
N GLU A 82 -19.87 6.46 -26.14
CA GLU A 82 -20.01 5.33 -27.05
C GLU A 82 -20.56 4.07 -26.36
N LEU A 83 -20.19 3.85 -25.10
CA LEU A 83 -20.72 2.76 -24.29
C LEU A 83 -22.18 3.00 -23.83
N GLY A 84 -22.67 4.23 -23.88
CA GLY A 84 -24.06 4.57 -23.56
C GLY A 84 -24.32 4.68 -22.05
N SER A 85 -25.34 3.99 -21.53
CA SER A 85 -25.74 4.10 -20.14
C SER A 85 -24.80 3.29 -19.23
N ILE A 86 -23.94 3.96 -18.49
CA ILE A 86 -22.99 3.37 -17.54
C ILE A 86 -23.50 3.56 -16.12
N ASP A 87 -23.76 2.44 -15.41
CA ASP A 87 -24.22 2.49 -14.02
C ASP A 87 -23.11 2.86 -13.04
N LEU A 88 -21.90 2.34 -13.26
CA LEU A 88 -20.73 2.62 -12.43
C LEU A 88 -19.48 2.78 -13.29
N TRP A 89 -18.78 3.89 -13.13
CA TRP A 89 -17.41 4.07 -13.57
C TRP A 89 -16.47 4.07 -12.35
N LEU A 90 -15.66 3.01 -12.21
CA LEU A 90 -14.64 2.90 -11.16
C LEU A 90 -13.26 3.18 -11.75
N SER A 91 -12.63 4.27 -11.30
CA SER A 91 -11.26 4.61 -11.63
C SER A 91 -10.30 4.00 -10.61
N LEU A 92 -9.44 3.07 -11.03
CA LEU A 92 -8.41 2.46 -10.17
C LEU A 92 -7.08 3.23 -10.17
N HIS A 93 -7.03 4.43 -10.72
CA HIS A 93 -5.77 5.14 -10.97
C HIS A 93 -5.69 6.53 -10.32
N ASP A 94 -6.24 6.69 -9.13
CA ASP A 94 -6.12 7.87 -8.27
C ASP A 94 -6.84 9.14 -8.76
N THR A 95 -6.98 9.34 -10.07
CA THR A 95 -7.58 10.53 -10.68
C THR A 95 -9.02 10.29 -11.12
N THR A 96 -9.79 11.37 -11.20
CA THR A 96 -11.20 11.35 -11.63
C THR A 96 -11.31 11.73 -13.09
N PRO A 97 -11.53 10.79 -14.02
CA PRO A 97 -11.69 11.11 -15.44
C PRO A 97 -13.00 11.85 -15.71
N ARG A 98 -13.04 12.58 -16.84
CA ARG A 98 -14.25 13.28 -17.27
C ARG A 98 -15.12 12.34 -18.13
N VAL A 99 -16.03 11.62 -17.50
CA VAL A 99 -16.88 10.61 -18.15
C VAL A 99 -18.36 10.84 -17.86
N GLN A 100 -19.23 10.20 -18.65
CA GLN A 100 -20.67 10.12 -18.41
C GLN A 100 -20.99 8.77 -17.80
N ALA A 101 -21.43 8.77 -16.54
CA ALA A 101 -21.87 7.59 -15.82
C ALA A 101 -22.86 8.02 -14.74
N HIS A 102 -23.79 7.15 -14.37
CA HIS A 102 -24.73 7.40 -13.27
C HIS A 102 -23.99 7.58 -11.95
N ARG A 103 -22.92 6.79 -11.76
CA ARG A 103 -22.03 6.87 -10.58
C ARG A 103 -20.59 6.80 -11.00
N GLN A 104 -19.79 7.64 -10.36
CA GLN A 104 -18.34 7.58 -10.45
C GLN A 104 -17.74 7.27 -9.07
N ALA A 105 -16.70 6.47 -9.05
CA ALA A 105 -15.86 6.23 -7.88
C ALA A 105 -14.40 6.20 -8.28
N VAL A 106 -13.52 6.55 -7.33
CA VAL A 106 -12.08 6.51 -7.52
C VAL A 106 -11.41 5.74 -6.39
N TYR A 107 -10.50 4.85 -6.73
CA TYR A 107 -9.66 4.15 -5.78
C TYR A 107 -8.34 4.92 -5.63
N CYS A 108 -8.12 5.51 -4.45
CA CYS A 108 -6.93 6.28 -4.11
C CYS A 108 -5.84 5.31 -3.61
N GLN A 109 -4.91 4.96 -4.50
CA GLN A 109 -3.85 3.98 -4.22
C GLN A 109 -2.56 4.61 -3.70
N THR A 110 -2.49 5.95 -3.61
CA THR A 110 -1.28 6.63 -3.18
C THR A 110 -1.50 7.52 -1.96
N SER A 111 -0.52 7.51 -1.08
CA SER A 111 -0.42 8.36 0.11
C SER A 111 0.49 9.60 -0.11
N PHE A 112 1.08 9.75 -1.29
CA PHE A 112 2.04 10.82 -1.58
C PHE A 112 1.57 12.24 -1.31
N PRO A 113 0.28 12.62 -1.41
CA PRO A 113 -0.18 13.95 -0.98
C PRO A 113 0.16 14.30 0.47
N PHE A 114 0.43 13.31 1.31
CA PHE A 114 0.80 13.47 2.72
C PHE A 114 2.31 13.31 2.97
N LEU A 115 3.12 13.00 1.95
CA LEU A 115 4.56 12.84 2.09
C LEU A 115 5.21 14.19 2.46
N ARG A 116 5.86 14.23 3.61
CA ARG A 116 6.77 15.32 3.95
C ARG A 116 8.10 15.09 3.24
N TRP A 117 8.22 15.65 2.03
CA TRP A 117 9.43 15.55 1.23
C TRP A 117 10.58 16.34 1.87
N ARG A 118 11.81 15.91 1.61
CA ARG A 118 13.06 16.56 2.08
C ARG A 118 13.83 17.04 0.86
N LEU A 119 14.61 18.12 1.00
CA LEU A 119 15.43 18.65 -0.10
C LEU A 119 16.37 17.60 -0.70
N ARG A 120 16.91 16.70 0.13
CA ARG A 120 17.76 15.60 -0.34
C ARG A 120 17.04 14.58 -1.24
N ASP A 121 15.70 14.44 -1.12
CA ASP A 121 14.93 13.51 -1.95
C ASP A 121 15.06 13.88 -3.44
N PHE A 122 15.21 15.18 -3.76
CA PHE A 122 15.44 15.67 -5.12
C PHE A 122 16.77 15.21 -5.74
N ARG A 123 17.76 14.83 -4.90
CA ARG A 123 19.05 14.32 -5.37
C ARG A 123 18.90 12.94 -6.02
N PHE A 124 18.01 12.12 -5.53
CA PHE A 124 17.85 10.72 -5.94
C PHE A 124 16.76 10.56 -7.00
N ASP A 125 15.58 11.11 -6.75
CA ASP A 125 14.47 11.11 -7.70
C ASP A 125 13.69 12.42 -7.60
N LYS A 126 13.72 13.23 -8.65
CA LYS A 126 12.96 14.48 -8.70
C LYS A 126 11.46 14.24 -8.86
N LYS A 127 11.05 13.05 -9.37
CA LYS A 127 9.64 12.75 -9.65
C LYS A 127 8.84 12.61 -8.36
N ILE A 128 9.36 11.91 -7.36
CA ILE A 128 8.65 11.64 -6.10
C ILE A 128 8.31 12.94 -5.35
N PRO A 129 9.25 13.85 -5.05
CA PRO A 129 8.93 15.11 -4.40
C PRO A 129 7.98 16.00 -5.22
N LEU A 130 8.20 16.10 -6.56
CA LEU A 130 7.31 16.85 -7.43
C LEU A 130 5.91 16.23 -7.45
N PHE A 131 5.83 14.91 -7.53
CA PHE A 131 4.57 14.21 -7.46
C PHE A 131 3.85 14.48 -6.13
N ALA A 132 4.55 14.38 -4.99
CA ALA A 132 4.00 14.70 -3.68
C ALA A 132 3.48 16.15 -3.60
N MET A 133 4.18 17.11 -4.21
CA MET A 133 3.77 18.52 -4.22
C MET A 133 2.51 18.76 -5.08
N PHE A 134 2.41 18.10 -6.23
CA PHE A 134 1.39 18.41 -7.24
C PHE A 134 0.21 17.43 -7.25
N THR A 135 0.34 16.23 -6.67
CA THR A 135 -0.73 15.22 -6.65
C THR A 135 -2.01 15.72 -6.01
N ARG A 136 -1.92 16.55 -4.96
CA ARG A 136 -3.08 17.19 -4.35
C ARG A 136 -3.93 17.93 -5.38
N PHE A 137 -3.31 18.71 -6.25
CA PHE A 137 -4.04 19.48 -7.28
C PHE A 137 -4.62 18.58 -8.35
N ALA A 138 -3.86 17.54 -8.77
CA ALA A 138 -4.36 16.57 -9.73
C ALA A 138 -5.60 15.82 -9.21
N TYR A 139 -5.61 15.45 -7.93
CA TYR A 139 -6.76 14.79 -7.29
C TYR A 139 -7.95 15.72 -7.14
N GLN A 140 -7.71 17.00 -6.84
CA GLN A 140 -8.78 17.98 -6.68
C GLN A 140 -9.62 18.16 -7.95
N ILE A 141 -9.01 17.92 -9.13
CA ILE A 141 -9.71 18.04 -10.41
C ILE A 141 -10.79 16.96 -10.52
N GLY A 142 -12.04 17.37 -10.48
CA GLY A 142 -13.19 16.47 -10.65
C GLY A 142 -13.53 15.58 -9.44
N ILE A 143 -12.77 15.62 -8.33
CA ILE A 143 -12.97 14.74 -7.17
C ILE A 143 -14.41 14.75 -6.64
N ARG A 144 -15.08 15.90 -6.72
CA ARG A 144 -16.48 16.08 -6.28
C ARG A 144 -17.51 15.34 -7.15
N ARG A 145 -17.12 14.86 -8.35
CA ARG A 145 -18.00 14.05 -9.23
C ARG A 145 -18.13 12.62 -8.70
N ASN A 146 -17.12 12.13 -7.97
CA ASN A 146 -17.18 10.78 -7.41
C ASN A 146 -18.26 10.70 -6.34
N ARG A 147 -19.11 9.71 -6.42
CA ARG A 147 -20.02 9.34 -5.33
C ARG A 147 -19.21 8.87 -4.13
N TYR A 148 -18.24 8.00 -4.37
CA TYR A 148 -17.35 7.46 -3.37
C TYR A 148 -15.88 7.56 -3.78
N LEU A 149 -15.03 7.76 -2.77
CA LEU A 149 -13.58 7.62 -2.85
C LEU A 149 -13.18 6.40 -2.02
N ILE A 150 -12.44 5.47 -2.60
CA ILE A 150 -11.99 4.27 -1.90
C ILE A 150 -10.56 4.53 -1.41
N VAL A 151 -10.31 4.27 -0.14
CA VAL A 151 -8.99 4.38 0.51
C VAL A 151 -8.70 3.11 1.30
N GLN A 152 -7.43 2.80 1.53
CA GLN A 152 -7.06 1.55 2.19
C GLN A 152 -7.08 1.62 3.71
N GLN A 153 -6.97 2.83 4.29
CA GLN A 153 -6.84 3.04 5.73
C GLN A 153 -7.67 4.24 6.21
N GLN A 154 -8.03 4.22 7.49
CA GLN A 154 -8.82 5.26 8.12
C GLN A 154 -8.10 6.62 8.13
N TRP A 155 -6.78 6.63 8.40
CA TRP A 155 -6.00 7.88 8.38
C TRP A 155 -6.01 8.58 7.01
N LEU A 156 -6.08 7.80 5.91
CA LEU A 156 -6.22 8.35 4.56
C LEU A 156 -7.61 8.96 4.35
N ARG A 157 -8.67 8.32 4.87
CA ARG A 157 -10.03 8.86 4.89
C ARG A 157 -10.07 10.23 5.55
N GLU A 158 -9.57 10.31 6.79
CA GLU A 158 -9.50 11.55 7.55
C GLU A 158 -8.65 12.62 6.86
N GLY A 159 -7.48 12.21 6.37
CA GLY A 159 -6.56 13.07 5.66
C GLY A 159 -7.14 13.67 4.38
N PHE A 160 -7.73 12.84 3.53
CA PHE A 160 -8.34 13.31 2.28
C PHE A 160 -9.64 14.07 2.52
N SER A 161 -10.46 13.65 3.48
CA SER A 161 -11.66 14.39 3.90
C SER A 161 -11.29 15.83 4.26
N LYS A 162 -10.31 16.01 5.13
CA LYS A 162 -9.79 17.33 5.53
C LYS A 162 -9.16 18.08 4.36
N MET A 163 -8.36 17.40 3.53
CA MET A 163 -7.62 18.03 2.42
C MET A 163 -8.55 18.61 1.35
N PHE A 164 -9.65 17.91 1.04
CA PHE A 164 -10.57 18.28 -0.05
C PHE A 164 -11.88 18.91 0.43
N GLY A 165 -12.10 19.00 1.74
CA GLY A 165 -13.35 19.50 2.31
C GLY A 165 -14.54 18.63 1.88
N LEU A 166 -14.39 17.31 1.96
CA LEU A 166 -15.41 16.32 1.67
C LEU A 166 -15.81 15.61 2.95
N SER A 167 -17.08 15.24 3.08
CA SER A 167 -17.56 14.47 4.22
C SER A 167 -16.95 13.07 4.22
N GLU A 168 -16.65 12.51 5.40
CA GLU A 168 -16.04 11.20 5.56
C GLU A 168 -16.91 10.04 5.07
N ASP A 169 -18.23 10.21 5.05
CA ASP A 169 -19.18 9.24 4.51
C ASP A 169 -19.04 9.00 3.00
N ARG A 170 -18.31 9.87 2.30
CA ARG A 170 -17.96 9.70 0.89
C ARG A 170 -16.71 8.82 0.70
N PHE A 171 -16.03 8.43 1.77
CA PHE A 171 -14.84 7.59 1.69
C PHE A 171 -15.14 6.18 2.19
N ILE A 172 -15.01 5.19 1.33
CA ILE A 172 -15.08 3.79 1.72
C ILE A 172 -13.67 3.32 2.12
N VAL A 173 -13.50 2.87 3.36
CA VAL A 173 -12.24 2.25 3.78
C VAL A 173 -12.26 0.78 3.36
N ALA A 174 -11.39 0.43 2.42
CA ALA A 174 -11.26 -0.91 1.87
C ALA A 174 -9.79 -1.36 1.93
N PRO A 175 -9.36 -2.03 3.02
CA PRO A 175 -8.02 -2.60 3.13
C PRO A 175 -7.72 -3.55 1.98
N PRO A 176 -6.45 -3.68 1.55
CA PRO A 176 -6.09 -4.61 0.50
C PRO A 176 -6.49 -6.02 0.86
N GLN A 177 -7.21 -6.69 -0.03
CA GLN A 177 -7.53 -8.10 0.16
C GLN A 177 -6.28 -8.93 -0.09
N ARG A 178 -6.04 -9.88 0.78
CA ARG A 178 -4.86 -10.72 0.74
C ARG A 178 -5.26 -12.18 0.80
N GLU A 179 -4.62 -12.91 -0.04
CA GLU A 179 -4.41 -14.32 0.20
C GLU A 179 -3.52 -14.43 1.44
N GLN A 180 -4.11 -14.74 2.58
CA GLN A 180 -3.36 -15.05 3.80
C GLN A 180 -2.70 -16.41 3.57
N LEU A 181 -1.46 -16.39 3.11
CA LEU A 181 -0.67 -17.61 3.12
C LEU A 181 -0.35 -17.94 4.59
N PRO A 182 -0.51 -19.20 4.99
CA PRO A 182 -0.11 -19.60 6.32
C PRO A 182 1.37 -19.28 6.53
N PRO A 183 1.77 -18.83 7.73
CA PRO A 183 3.18 -18.60 8.01
C PRO A 183 3.93 -19.92 7.83
N LYS A 184 5.09 -19.87 7.19
CA LYS A 184 6.00 -21.03 7.15
C LYS A 184 6.50 -21.31 8.57
N GLU A 185 6.77 -22.57 8.85
CA GLU A 185 7.35 -22.96 10.13
C GLU A 185 8.63 -22.18 10.42
N SER A 186 8.85 -21.87 11.69
CA SER A 186 10.06 -21.15 12.10
C SER A 186 11.30 -22.00 11.79
N THR A 187 12.23 -21.41 11.06
CA THR A 187 13.53 -22.02 10.75
C THR A 187 14.67 -21.46 11.60
N ILE A 188 14.34 -20.75 12.70
CA ILE A 188 15.36 -20.21 13.62
C ILE A 188 16.00 -21.40 14.39
N PRO A 189 17.31 -21.69 14.18
CA PRO A 189 18.00 -22.74 14.93
C PRO A 189 18.09 -22.38 16.41
N SER A 190 18.04 -23.39 17.30
CA SER A 190 18.14 -23.17 18.75
C SER A 190 19.54 -22.80 19.22
N ASP A 191 20.59 -23.21 18.48
CA ASP A 191 21.99 -23.01 18.87
C ASP A 191 22.73 -22.20 17.79
N SER A 192 23.47 -21.17 18.20
CA SER A 192 24.32 -20.29 17.37
C SER A 192 23.59 -19.40 16.33
N HIS A 193 22.33 -19.06 16.55
CA HIS A 193 21.59 -18.16 15.63
C HIS A 193 22.05 -16.70 15.78
N GLN A 194 22.49 -16.10 14.67
CA GLN A 194 22.75 -14.67 14.61
C GLN A 194 21.44 -13.90 14.51
N PHE A 195 21.15 -13.04 15.47
CA PHE A 195 19.90 -12.26 15.50
C PHE A 195 19.70 -11.47 14.20
N THR A 196 18.54 -11.61 13.58
CA THR A 196 18.26 -11.06 12.26
C THR A 196 17.15 -10.02 12.31
N PHE A 197 17.50 -8.77 11.96
CA PHE A 197 16.55 -7.72 11.58
C PHE A 197 16.30 -7.79 10.08
N LEU A 198 15.04 -7.55 9.66
CA LEU A 198 14.68 -7.53 8.23
C LEU A 198 13.94 -6.24 7.88
N PHE A 199 14.31 -5.63 6.77
CA PHE A 199 13.52 -4.63 6.10
C PHE A 199 13.27 -5.00 4.64
N ALA A 200 12.02 -5.36 4.32
CA ALA A 200 11.58 -5.73 2.99
C ALA A 200 10.88 -4.54 2.31
N ALA A 201 11.53 -3.92 1.31
CA ALA A 201 10.99 -2.80 0.56
C ALA A 201 11.72 -2.59 -0.76
N THR A 202 11.10 -1.84 -1.69
CA THR A 202 11.75 -1.32 -2.89
C THR A 202 12.66 -0.13 -2.56
N ALA A 203 13.68 0.10 -3.38
CA ALA A 203 14.69 1.14 -3.19
C ALA A 203 14.16 2.56 -3.46
N ASP A 204 13.14 2.97 -2.73
CA ASP A 204 12.53 4.31 -2.85
C ASP A 204 12.90 5.19 -1.65
N ALA A 205 13.22 6.46 -1.86
CA ALA A 205 13.69 7.35 -0.79
C ALA A 205 12.69 7.54 0.37
N HIS A 206 11.38 7.41 0.12
CA HIS A 206 10.38 7.47 1.19
C HIS A 206 10.37 6.24 2.11
N LYS A 207 11.00 5.14 1.70
CA LYS A 207 11.20 3.93 2.51
C LYS A 207 12.24 4.14 3.61
N ASN A 208 13.06 5.19 3.51
CA ASN A 208 13.95 5.65 4.58
C ASN A 208 15.03 4.62 4.99
N PHE A 209 15.58 3.90 4.00
CA PHE A 209 16.67 2.95 4.24
C PHE A 209 17.86 3.58 4.96
N GLU A 210 18.16 4.85 4.66
CA GLU A 210 19.25 5.58 5.30
C GLU A 210 19.14 5.67 6.83
N LEU A 211 17.91 5.70 7.36
CA LEU A 211 17.68 5.69 8.80
C LEU A 211 18.10 4.34 9.40
N LEU A 212 17.70 3.24 8.75
CA LEU A 212 18.01 1.89 9.22
C LEU A 212 19.50 1.57 9.07
N THR A 213 20.12 1.94 7.93
CA THR A 213 21.56 1.71 7.74
C THR A 213 22.39 2.47 8.77
N GLU A 214 22.03 3.71 9.07
CA GLU A 214 22.69 4.48 10.12
C GLU A 214 22.44 3.92 11.51
N ALA A 215 21.21 3.49 11.82
CA ALA A 215 20.89 2.81 13.09
C ALA A 215 21.66 1.50 13.27
N THR A 216 21.79 0.71 12.19
CA THR A 216 22.59 -0.52 12.19
C THR A 216 24.06 -0.23 12.47
N ARG A 217 24.63 0.82 11.85
CA ARG A 217 26.02 1.25 12.12
C ARG A 217 26.22 1.64 13.58
N ILE A 218 25.27 2.43 14.14
CA ILE A 218 25.32 2.85 15.56
C ILE A 218 25.25 1.61 16.45
N LEU A 219 24.36 0.68 16.19
CA LEU A 219 24.20 -0.54 16.98
C LEU A 219 25.46 -1.43 16.89
N GLU A 220 26.02 -1.62 15.68
CA GLU A 220 27.26 -2.39 15.49
C GLU A 220 28.43 -1.83 16.34
N GLN A 221 28.56 -0.50 16.42
CA GLN A 221 29.57 0.16 17.26
C GLN A 221 29.37 -0.10 18.76
N ARG A 222 28.12 -0.33 19.21
CA ARG A 222 27.81 -0.56 20.63
C ARG A 222 27.96 -2.02 21.05
N VAL A 223 27.57 -2.95 20.18
CA VAL A 223 27.46 -4.38 20.56
C VAL A 223 28.52 -5.26 19.88
N GLY A 224 29.25 -4.73 18.90
CA GLY A 224 30.27 -5.45 18.15
C GLY A 224 29.75 -6.17 16.90
N VAL A 225 30.69 -6.42 15.98
CA VAL A 225 30.47 -7.16 14.72
C VAL A 225 30.09 -8.60 15.02
N GLY A 226 29.20 -9.21 14.22
CA GLY A 226 28.82 -10.62 14.32
C GLY A 226 27.72 -10.92 15.32
N THR A 227 27.31 -9.95 16.16
CA THR A 227 26.25 -10.15 17.15
C THR A 227 24.86 -10.23 16.49
N PHE A 228 24.64 -9.48 15.42
CA PHE A 228 23.39 -9.43 14.67
C PHE A 228 23.65 -9.14 13.20
N ARG A 229 22.61 -9.25 12.39
CA ARG A 229 22.59 -8.78 10.99
C ARG A 229 21.30 -8.04 10.68
N THR A 230 21.36 -7.08 9.76
CA THR A 230 20.22 -6.35 9.20
C THR A 230 20.12 -6.63 7.71
N VAL A 231 19.11 -7.38 7.31
CA VAL A 231 18.86 -7.80 5.93
C VAL A 231 18.01 -6.75 5.22
N LEU A 232 18.50 -6.26 4.08
CA LEU A 232 17.82 -5.29 3.22
C LEU A 232 17.52 -5.95 1.87
N THR A 233 16.29 -5.83 1.38
CA THR A 233 15.89 -6.41 0.07
C THR A 233 16.28 -5.53 -1.11
N ILE A 234 17.42 -4.87 -1.03
CA ILE A 234 18.08 -4.08 -2.08
C ILE A 234 19.56 -4.47 -2.14
N ASP A 235 20.20 -4.32 -3.30
CA ASP A 235 21.63 -4.65 -3.49
C ASP A 235 22.50 -3.47 -3.93
N GLY A 236 21.89 -2.31 -4.19
CA GLY A 236 22.59 -1.12 -4.64
C GLY A 236 22.56 -0.90 -6.16
N THR A 237 21.97 -1.82 -6.93
CA THR A 237 21.91 -1.71 -8.41
C THR A 237 20.59 -1.13 -8.92
N GLU A 238 19.56 -1.05 -8.09
CA GLU A 238 18.19 -0.73 -8.50
C GLU A 238 18.03 0.71 -9.03
N ASN A 239 18.69 1.66 -8.37
CA ASN A 239 18.62 3.08 -8.74
C ASN A 239 19.71 3.92 -8.03
N LYS A 240 19.74 5.24 -8.30
CA LYS A 240 20.71 6.16 -7.69
C LYS A 240 20.65 6.22 -6.16
N TYR A 241 19.46 6.01 -5.57
CA TYR A 241 19.31 5.99 -4.13
C TYR A 241 19.93 4.72 -3.51
N ALA A 242 19.64 3.56 -4.06
CA ALA A 242 20.23 2.30 -3.65
C ALA A 242 21.77 2.31 -3.81
N GLN A 243 22.26 2.82 -4.96
CA GLN A 243 23.69 2.98 -5.22
C GLN A 243 24.37 3.87 -4.17
N TRP A 244 23.72 4.98 -3.81
CA TRP A 244 24.23 5.87 -2.76
C TRP A 244 24.24 5.17 -1.39
N LEU A 245 23.18 4.43 -1.04
CA LEU A 245 23.12 3.66 0.20
C LEU A 245 24.27 2.66 0.27
N HIS A 246 24.42 1.84 -0.74
CA HIS A 246 25.49 0.83 -0.79
C HIS A 246 26.89 1.46 -0.74
N SER A 247 27.14 2.55 -1.47
CA SER A 247 28.43 3.24 -1.44
C SER A 247 28.74 3.89 -0.10
N THR A 248 27.73 4.28 0.68
CA THR A 248 27.89 4.96 1.96
C THR A 248 28.01 3.99 3.13
N TRP A 249 27.23 2.90 3.14
CA TRP A 249 27.14 1.97 4.26
C TRP A 249 27.50 0.52 3.92
N GLY A 250 27.90 0.22 2.70
CA GLY A 250 28.26 -1.14 2.30
C GLY A 250 29.47 -1.75 3.05
N ASN A 251 30.21 -0.93 3.77
CA ASN A 251 31.31 -1.36 4.65
C ASN A 251 30.89 -1.69 6.10
N VAL A 252 29.61 -1.49 6.46
CA VAL A 252 29.06 -1.86 7.77
C VAL A 252 28.82 -3.37 7.77
N SER A 253 29.55 -4.11 8.58
CA SER A 253 29.62 -5.58 8.54
C SER A 253 28.28 -6.24 8.90
N SER A 254 27.48 -5.60 9.73
CA SER A 254 26.14 -6.09 10.12
C SER A 254 25.04 -5.78 9.10
N LEU A 255 25.34 -5.09 7.98
CA LEU A 255 24.39 -4.87 6.90
C LEU A 255 24.54 -5.94 5.82
N ASP A 256 23.41 -6.56 5.46
CA ASP A 256 23.30 -7.53 4.36
C ASP A 256 22.40 -6.92 3.26
N PHE A 257 23.02 -6.49 2.16
CA PHE A 257 22.34 -6.01 0.96
C PHE A 257 21.95 -7.20 0.08
N ALA A 258 20.92 -7.95 0.50
CA ALA A 258 20.53 -9.25 -0.06
C ALA A 258 19.85 -9.16 -1.45
N GLY A 259 19.49 -7.97 -1.90
CA GLY A 259 18.82 -7.75 -3.18
C GLY A 259 17.35 -8.17 -3.20
N PHE A 260 16.74 -8.05 -4.38
CA PHE A 260 15.34 -8.43 -4.58
C PHE A 260 15.08 -9.89 -4.22
N MET A 261 14.01 -10.10 -3.49
CA MET A 261 13.52 -11.44 -3.12
C MET A 261 12.20 -11.76 -3.82
N SER A 262 12.09 -12.95 -4.41
CA SER A 262 10.79 -13.47 -4.84
C SER A 262 9.87 -13.66 -3.62
N ARG A 263 8.55 -13.80 -3.88
CA ARG A 263 7.56 -13.97 -2.81
C ARG A 263 7.88 -15.16 -1.90
N ASP A 264 8.28 -16.29 -2.49
CA ASP A 264 8.60 -17.51 -1.73
C ASP A 264 9.86 -17.31 -0.88
N LYS A 265 10.92 -16.72 -1.46
CA LYS A 265 12.15 -16.41 -0.72
C LYS A 265 11.90 -15.42 0.41
N LEU A 266 11.03 -14.43 0.19
CA LEU A 266 10.68 -13.47 1.23
C LEU A 266 9.93 -14.13 2.39
N GLN A 267 9.04 -15.11 2.11
CA GLN A 267 8.40 -15.90 3.16
C GLN A 267 9.38 -16.76 3.95
N ASP A 268 10.36 -17.40 3.28
CA ASP A 268 11.42 -18.12 3.97
C ASP A 268 12.25 -17.19 4.85
N THR A 269 12.50 -15.98 4.36
CA THR A 269 13.20 -14.94 5.12
C THR A 269 12.39 -14.48 6.33
N TYR A 270 11.07 -14.26 6.19
CA TYR A 270 10.21 -13.96 7.34
C TYR A 270 10.25 -15.06 8.41
N ALA A 271 10.25 -16.34 7.99
CA ALA A 271 10.31 -17.50 8.90
C ALA A 271 11.63 -17.55 9.71
N SER A 272 12.72 -16.98 9.21
CA SER A 272 14.03 -16.92 9.86
C SER A 272 14.38 -15.54 10.44
N THR A 273 13.47 -14.57 10.41
CA THR A 273 13.67 -13.22 10.93
C THR A 273 13.23 -13.11 12.38
N ASP A 274 14.05 -12.51 13.26
CA ASP A 274 13.71 -12.29 14.67
C ASP A 274 12.89 -11.03 14.87
N CYS A 275 13.15 -9.98 14.10
CA CYS A 275 12.47 -8.71 14.22
C CYS A 275 12.32 -8.03 12.85
N LEU A 276 11.08 -7.64 12.51
CA LEU A 276 10.85 -6.78 11.35
C LEU A 276 11.11 -5.32 11.74
N VAL A 277 11.89 -4.60 10.93
CA VAL A 277 12.07 -3.14 11.08
C VAL A 277 11.44 -2.45 9.87
N PHE A 278 10.57 -1.46 10.10
CA PHE A 278 9.85 -0.78 9.01
C PHE A 278 9.92 0.75 9.16
N PRO A 279 10.98 1.39 8.65
CA PRO A 279 11.27 2.81 8.87
C PRO A 279 10.62 3.76 7.86
N SER A 280 9.72 3.28 7.02
CA SER A 280 9.07 4.07 5.96
C SER A 280 8.45 5.36 6.50
N ARG A 281 8.62 6.45 5.76
CA ARG A 281 8.07 7.77 6.10
C ARG A 281 6.61 7.92 5.72
N ILE A 282 6.13 7.09 4.81
CA ILE A 282 4.75 7.04 4.38
C ILE A 282 4.45 5.72 3.66
N GLU A 283 3.26 5.22 3.84
CA GLU A 283 2.70 4.08 3.12
C GLU A 283 1.20 4.26 2.90
N THR A 284 0.68 3.58 1.92
CA THR A 284 -0.76 3.45 1.77
C THR A 284 -1.29 2.31 2.65
N TRP A 285 -0.48 1.25 2.82
CA TRP A 285 -0.77 0.12 3.70
C TRP A 285 0.47 -0.35 4.47
N GLY A 286 1.57 -0.68 3.81
CA GLY A 286 2.75 -1.29 4.42
C GLY A 286 2.65 -2.82 4.43
N LEU A 287 2.63 -3.40 3.24
CA LEU A 287 2.43 -4.84 3.00
C LEU A 287 3.34 -5.75 3.85
N PRO A 288 4.65 -5.49 4.01
CA PRO A 288 5.52 -6.35 4.81
C PRO A 288 5.12 -6.45 6.29
N ILE A 289 4.53 -5.38 6.87
CA ILE A 289 4.05 -5.40 8.25
C ILE A 289 2.97 -6.48 8.42
N SER A 290 1.96 -6.46 7.56
CA SER A 290 0.87 -7.42 7.66
C SER A 290 1.23 -8.82 7.11
N GLU A 291 2.29 -8.96 6.28
CA GLU A 291 2.84 -10.25 5.88
C GLU A 291 3.64 -10.91 7.01
N TYR A 292 4.28 -10.10 7.83
CA TYR A 292 5.05 -10.57 8.97
C TYR A 292 4.20 -10.83 10.22
N LEU A 293 3.04 -10.19 10.34
CA LEU A 293 2.14 -10.29 11.50
C LEU A 293 1.80 -11.73 11.92
N PRO A 294 1.52 -12.69 10.99
CA PRO A 294 1.23 -14.08 11.36
C PRO A 294 2.37 -14.83 12.05
N TYR A 295 3.62 -14.35 11.94
CA TYR A 295 4.78 -14.95 12.61
C TYR A 295 4.83 -14.62 14.10
N ASN A 296 4.01 -13.69 14.57
CA ASN A 296 3.87 -13.30 15.98
C ASN A 296 5.21 -12.97 16.68
N ARG A 297 6.07 -12.24 15.98
CA ARG A 297 7.40 -11.82 16.42
C ARG A 297 7.51 -10.31 16.53
N PRO A 298 8.55 -9.79 17.23
CA PRO A 298 8.80 -8.37 17.38
C PRO A 298 8.80 -7.59 16.06
N MET A 299 8.19 -6.41 16.09
CA MET A 299 8.25 -5.44 15.01
C MET A 299 8.66 -4.07 15.55
N LEU A 300 9.58 -3.39 14.88
CA LEU A 300 9.94 -1.98 15.12
C LEU A 300 9.44 -1.15 13.94
N LEU A 301 8.47 -0.28 14.18
CA LEU A 301 7.75 0.44 13.15
C LEU A 301 7.87 1.96 13.33
N SER A 302 7.90 2.71 12.24
CA SER A 302 7.79 4.18 12.30
C SER A 302 6.53 4.59 13.07
N ASP A 303 6.65 5.54 14.01
CA ASP A 303 5.51 6.12 14.72
C ASP A 303 4.70 7.05 13.82
N LEU A 304 3.95 6.42 12.89
CA LEU A 304 3.14 7.09 11.88
C LEU A 304 1.77 6.40 11.76
N PRO A 305 0.71 7.13 11.39
CA PRO A 305 -0.65 6.60 11.35
C PRO A 305 -0.82 5.28 10.59
N PHE A 306 -0.16 5.14 9.43
CA PHE A 306 -0.25 3.92 8.64
C PHE A 306 0.25 2.67 9.39
N ALA A 307 1.33 2.83 10.17
CA ALA A 307 1.93 1.70 10.87
C ALA A 307 1.05 1.20 12.02
N HIS A 308 0.41 2.11 12.74
CA HIS A 308 -0.54 1.77 13.80
C HIS A 308 -1.75 1.00 13.24
N GLU A 309 -2.27 1.39 12.08
CA GLU A 309 -3.40 0.70 11.46
C GLU A 309 -3.01 -0.65 10.87
N THR A 310 -1.87 -0.72 10.16
CA THR A 310 -1.42 -1.97 9.54
C THR A 310 -1.01 -3.02 10.57
N ALA A 311 -0.43 -2.58 11.70
CA ALA A 311 -0.02 -3.47 12.77
C ALA A 311 -1.15 -3.90 13.70
N ALA A 312 -2.41 -3.49 13.44
CA ALA A 312 -3.55 -3.85 14.27
C ALA A 312 -3.67 -5.38 14.42
N GLY A 313 -3.70 -5.85 15.68
CA GLY A 313 -3.70 -7.27 16.06
C GLY A 313 -2.30 -7.87 16.31
N ALA A 314 -1.22 -7.12 16.10
CA ALA A 314 0.11 -7.57 16.48
C ALA A 314 0.30 -7.61 18.00
N SER A 315 1.06 -8.59 18.49
CA SER A 315 1.30 -8.79 19.93
C SER A 315 2.49 -7.99 20.47
N ALA A 316 3.48 -7.64 19.63
CA ALA A 316 4.77 -7.12 20.07
C ALA A 316 5.31 -6.05 19.10
N VAL A 317 4.91 -4.81 19.28
CA VAL A 317 5.31 -3.67 18.41
C VAL A 317 5.95 -2.57 19.24
N GLY A 318 7.14 -2.14 18.81
CA GLY A 318 7.79 -0.92 19.26
C GLY A 318 7.66 0.16 18.16
N PHE A 319 7.17 1.34 18.55
CA PHE A 319 7.13 2.49 17.64
C PHE A 319 8.31 3.42 17.90
N PHE A 320 8.91 3.94 16.82
CA PHE A 320 10.06 4.86 16.91
C PHE A 320 9.88 6.09 16.01
N ASP A 321 10.56 7.18 16.37
CA ASP A 321 10.62 8.39 15.54
C ASP A 321 11.36 8.12 14.22
N PRO A 322 10.68 8.21 13.05
CA PRO A 322 11.31 7.97 11.75
C PRO A 322 12.33 9.04 11.32
N SER A 323 12.66 9.98 12.18
CA SER A 323 13.70 10.99 11.97
C SER A 323 14.97 10.76 12.81
N SER A 324 14.96 9.79 13.75
CA SER A 324 16.06 9.54 14.69
C SER A 324 16.67 8.15 14.53
N ALA A 325 17.84 8.05 13.91
CA ALA A 325 18.60 6.81 13.81
C ALA A 325 19.07 6.31 15.19
N VAL A 326 19.33 7.22 16.13
CA VAL A 326 19.69 6.86 17.51
C VAL A 326 18.51 6.20 18.20
N ALA A 327 17.30 6.76 18.11
CA ALA A 327 16.11 6.16 18.71
C ALA A 327 15.82 4.75 18.13
N LEU A 328 16.01 4.56 16.82
CA LEU A 328 15.89 3.23 16.20
C LEU A 328 16.98 2.28 16.69
N ALA A 329 18.25 2.74 16.80
CA ALA A 329 19.34 1.92 17.32
C ALA A 329 19.10 1.50 18.77
N ASP A 330 18.57 2.40 19.62
CA ASP A 330 18.19 2.12 21.01
C ASP A 330 17.09 1.04 21.05
N ALA A 331 16.07 1.15 20.21
CA ALA A 331 14.98 0.18 20.11
C ALA A 331 15.49 -1.19 19.62
N MET A 332 16.36 -1.21 18.62
CA MET A 332 16.99 -2.42 18.10
C MET A 332 17.87 -3.10 19.17
N GLU A 333 18.68 -2.32 19.91
CA GLU A 333 19.54 -2.83 20.98
C GLU A 333 18.73 -3.51 22.09
N ARG A 334 17.62 -2.91 22.51
CA ARG A 334 16.74 -3.50 23.52
C ARG A 334 16.18 -4.84 23.08
N VAL A 335 15.62 -4.90 21.86
CA VAL A 335 15.10 -6.16 21.32
C VAL A 335 16.20 -7.22 21.19
N LEU A 336 17.38 -6.85 20.71
CA LEU A 336 18.55 -7.73 20.59
C LEU A 336 18.98 -8.32 21.95
N ARG A 337 18.88 -7.54 23.02
CA ARG A 337 19.18 -7.96 24.41
C ARG A 337 18.03 -8.72 25.09
N GLY A 338 16.91 -8.97 24.39
CA GLY A 338 15.73 -9.61 24.97
C GLY A 338 14.89 -8.68 25.88
N ASP A 339 15.17 -7.36 25.91
CA ASP A 339 14.33 -6.39 26.59
C ASP A 339 13.15 -6.00 25.71
N HIS A 340 12.02 -6.62 25.96
CA HIS A 340 10.77 -6.40 25.23
C HIS A 340 9.81 -5.41 25.95
N THR A 341 10.26 -4.70 26.98
CA THR A 341 9.40 -3.79 27.77
C THR A 341 8.84 -2.62 26.96
N GLN A 342 9.50 -2.24 25.86
CA GLN A 342 9.03 -1.23 24.91
C GLN A 342 8.00 -1.76 23.91
N LEU A 343 7.86 -3.08 23.79
CA LEU A 343 6.95 -3.70 22.83
C LEU A 343 5.55 -3.81 23.45
N GLN A 344 4.56 -3.34 22.71
CA GLN A 344 3.17 -3.36 23.17
C GLN A 344 2.29 -4.03 22.10
N PRO A 345 1.21 -4.71 22.51
CA PRO A 345 0.22 -5.19 21.57
C PRO A 345 -0.52 -3.99 20.94
N VAL A 346 -0.79 -4.10 19.65
CA VAL A 346 -1.60 -3.10 18.94
C VAL A 346 -3.04 -3.63 18.84
N PRO A 347 -4.00 -2.99 19.52
CA PRO A 347 -5.37 -3.48 19.54
C PRO A 347 -6.00 -3.38 18.15
N GLN A 348 -6.80 -4.37 17.79
CA GLN A 348 -7.64 -4.29 16.62
C GLN A 348 -8.71 -3.21 16.80
N ARG A 349 -8.89 -2.38 15.78
CA ARG A 349 -9.96 -1.39 15.73
C ARG A 349 -10.97 -1.77 14.67
N PRO A 350 -12.27 -1.72 14.94
CA PRO A 350 -13.28 -1.93 13.91
C PRO A 350 -13.18 -0.83 12.86
N LEU A 351 -13.30 -1.21 11.59
CA LEU A 351 -13.40 -0.24 10.51
C LEU A 351 -14.69 0.57 10.67
N GLN A 352 -14.57 1.88 10.58
CA GLN A 352 -15.74 2.77 10.61
C GLN A 352 -16.45 2.76 9.25
N ALA A 353 -17.78 2.73 9.27
CA ALA A 353 -18.57 2.80 8.06
C ALA A 353 -18.47 4.19 7.36
N PRO A 354 -18.56 4.24 6.02
CA PRO A 354 -18.63 3.10 5.12
C PRO A 354 -17.28 2.40 4.95
N SER A 355 -17.29 1.07 5.03
CA SER A 355 -16.10 0.24 4.86
C SER A 355 -16.45 -1.07 4.14
N ALA A 356 -15.46 -1.66 3.49
CA ALA A 356 -15.60 -2.94 2.79
C ALA A 356 -14.40 -3.84 3.07
N ARG A 357 -14.65 -5.09 3.43
CA ARG A 357 -13.61 -6.11 3.69
C ARG A 357 -13.40 -7.05 2.53
N SER A 358 -14.26 -6.95 1.50
CA SER A 358 -14.20 -7.77 0.29
C SER A 358 -14.58 -6.94 -0.94
N TRP A 359 -14.19 -7.43 -2.13
CA TRP A 359 -14.65 -6.83 -3.37
C TRP A 359 -16.19 -6.90 -3.49
N ALA A 360 -16.82 -7.97 -2.97
CA ALA A 360 -18.26 -8.09 -2.96
C ALA A 360 -18.91 -6.95 -2.16
N GLU A 361 -18.52 -6.76 -0.90
CA GLU A 361 -19.00 -5.65 -0.06
C GLU A 361 -18.74 -4.29 -0.72
N LEU A 362 -17.56 -4.11 -1.35
CA LEU A 362 -17.23 -2.87 -2.03
C LEU A 362 -18.17 -2.60 -3.20
N PHE A 363 -18.40 -3.58 -4.08
CA PHE A 363 -19.30 -3.40 -5.23
C PHE A 363 -20.77 -3.29 -4.82
N GLU A 364 -21.20 -3.93 -3.74
CA GLU A 364 -22.52 -3.70 -3.15
C GLU A 364 -22.70 -2.25 -2.72
N LEU A 365 -21.73 -1.65 -2.02
CA LEU A 365 -21.76 -0.23 -1.63
C LEU A 365 -21.75 0.69 -2.86
N LEU A 366 -20.90 0.40 -3.84
CA LEU A 366 -20.78 1.22 -5.05
C LEU A 366 -22.03 1.19 -5.93
N LEU A 367 -22.77 0.08 -5.94
CA LEU A 367 -23.96 -0.14 -6.75
C LEU A 367 -25.27 0.08 -6.00
N SER A 368 -25.23 0.24 -4.66
CA SER A 368 -26.43 0.50 -3.86
C SER A 368 -27.10 1.81 -4.24
N SER A 369 -28.41 1.82 -4.37
CA SER A 369 -29.22 3.02 -4.65
C SER A 369 -29.36 3.94 -3.44
N ASN A 370 -29.16 3.42 -2.22
CA ASN A 370 -29.37 4.17 -0.98
C ASN A 370 -28.07 4.86 -0.53
N GLY A 371 -28.06 6.19 -0.62
CA GLY A 371 -27.13 7.02 0.14
C GLY A 371 -27.66 7.20 1.55
N ALA A 372 -26.80 6.89 2.53
CA ALA A 372 -26.89 7.20 3.95
C ALA A 372 -27.94 6.44 4.79
N THR A 373 -27.47 6.02 5.96
CA THR A 373 -28.17 5.45 7.12
C THR A 373 -28.59 3.97 7.03
N GLN A 374 -27.63 3.06 7.20
CA GLN A 374 -27.91 1.86 8.01
C GLN A 374 -27.08 1.97 9.31
N SER A 375 -27.72 2.54 10.33
CA SER A 375 -27.34 2.33 11.71
C SER A 375 -27.47 0.84 12.03
N ASN A 376 -26.36 0.22 12.44
CA ASN A 376 -26.29 -1.16 12.91
C ASN A 376 -27.29 -1.38 14.05
N SER A 377 -28.37 -2.09 13.78
CA SER A 377 -29.12 -2.84 14.77
C SER A 377 -28.66 -4.31 14.74
N PHE A 378 -27.47 -4.57 15.27
CA PHE A 378 -27.12 -5.91 15.73
C PHE A 378 -27.72 -6.08 17.13
N THR A 379 -28.92 -6.65 17.19
CA THR A 379 -29.44 -7.30 18.40
C THR A 379 -28.59 -8.53 18.67
N GLN A 380 -27.84 -8.49 19.77
CA GLN A 380 -27.23 -9.69 20.35
C GLN A 380 -28.33 -10.70 20.72
N PRO A 381 -28.17 -11.98 20.50
CA PRO A 381 -29.00 -12.99 21.20
C PRO A 381 -28.50 -13.06 22.65
N THR A 382 -29.37 -12.77 23.58
CA THR A 382 -29.23 -13.03 25.02
C THR A 382 -29.28 -14.54 25.33
N PRO A 383 -28.76 -14.96 26.49
CA PRO A 383 -28.07 -16.21 26.83
C PRO A 383 -28.85 -17.47 26.75
#